data_4d5c84bd0ac983f27fadabd4d60a90a5
#
_entry.id   4d5c84bd0ac983f27fadabd4d60a90a5
#
_cell.length_a   1.000
_cell.length_b   1.000
_cell.length_c   1.000
_cell.angle_alpha   90.00
_cell.angle_beta   90.00
_cell.angle_gamma   90.00
#
_symmetry.space_group_name_H-M   'P 1'
#
loop_
_entity.id
_entity.type
_entity.pdbx_description
1 polymer ?
#
loop_
_entity_poly.entity_id
_entity_poly.type
_entity_poly.pdbx_seq_one_letter_code
_entity_poly.pdbx_strand_id
1 'polypeptide(L)'
;HPKVKILYLCANQSAGKKINKFDKTITKKNLPKISKTENVNWNKIDILFTALPNGEAQKIAKIIPFHVKLIDLSADFRLNDFNTYKKWYGINHKCKHLINNSIYAITEFSRDHLREKKIISCPGCYPTSIQIPLIPLIKNKMVKVNNIRIDSKSGYSGAGKNIKKKFKFKNLFESISAYGVGKHRHMAEIDQELTKVAKSKVRV
;
A
#
# COMPACT_ATOMS: atom_id res chain seq x y z
N HIS A 1 -10.40 -11.44 11.85
CA HIS A 1 -11.46 -12.20 11.18
C HIS A 1 -11.47 -13.63 11.69
N PRO A 2 -12.63 -14.27 11.99
CA PRO A 2 -12.70 -15.61 12.60
C PRO A 2 -12.05 -16.72 11.77
N LYS A 3 -11.99 -16.57 10.46
CA LYS A 3 -11.35 -17.52 9.53
C LYS A 3 -9.84 -17.32 9.36
N VAL A 4 -9.21 -16.40 10.12
CA VAL A 4 -7.79 -16.08 9.99
C VAL A 4 -7.05 -16.39 11.29
N LYS A 5 -5.97 -17.16 11.18
CA LYS A 5 -5.05 -17.44 12.27
C LYS A 5 -3.74 -16.70 12.04
N ILE A 6 -3.33 -15.84 12.96
CA ILE A 6 -2.04 -15.18 12.94
C ILE A 6 -0.99 -16.14 13.49
N LEU A 7 -0.11 -16.63 12.64
CA LEU A 7 0.96 -17.56 13.02
C LEU A 7 2.26 -16.81 13.38
N TYR A 8 2.56 -15.72 12.68
CA TYR A 8 3.77 -14.93 12.90
C TYR A 8 3.46 -13.44 12.89
N LEU A 9 4.20 -12.70 13.71
CA LEU A 9 4.33 -11.26 13.66
C LEU A 9 5.82 -10.98 13.48
N CYS A 10 6.22 -10.29 12.40
CA CYS A 10 7.63 -10.10 12.07
C CYS A 10 8.06 -8.64 12.17
N ALA A 11 9.14 -8.41 12.91
CA ALA A 11 9.85 -7.12 12.94
C ALA A 11 11.25 -7.33 13.53
N ASN A 12 12.30 -7.14 12.73
CA ASN A 12 13.67 -7.50 13.09
C ASN A 12 14.15 -6.83 14.39
N GLN A 13 13.95 -5.52 14.55
CA GLN A 13 14.38 -4.76 15.73
C GLN A 13 13.54 -5.03 16.99
N SER A 14 12.39 -5.66 16.85
CA SER A 14 11.44 -5.89 17.94
C SER A 14 11.24 -7.36 18.24
N ALA A 15 12.06 -8.25 17.68
CA ALA A 15 11.99 -9.69 17.92
C ALA A 15 12.06 -10.01 19.42
N GLY A 16 11.28 -11.00 19.85
CA GLY A 16 11.14 -11.43 21.25
C GLY A 16 10.09 -10.65 22.06
N LYS A 17 9.65 -9.48 21.60
CA LYS A 17 8.67 -8.65 22.30
C LYS A 17 7.23 -9.05 21.94
N LYS A 18 6.28 -8.79 22.86
CA LYS A 18 4.85 -8.91 22.58
C LYS A 18 4.34 -7.66 21.87
N ILE A 19 3.37 -7.81 20.96
CA ILE A 19 2.81 -6.70 20.16
C ILE A 19 2.12 -5.64 21.04
N ASN A 20 1.49 -6.02 22.15
CA ASN A 20 0.82 -5.10 23.08
C ASN A 20 1.79 -4.11 23.75
N LYS A 21 3.12 -4.35 23.71
CA LYS A 21 4.12 -3.36 24.13
C LYS A 21 4.16 -2.13 23.22
N PHE A 22 3.76 -2.29 21.96
CA PHE A 22 3.76 -1.24 20.94
C PHE A 22 2.39 -0.62 20.72
N ASP A 23 1.34 -1.42 20.95
CA ASP A 23 -0.05 -0.97 20.86
C ASP A 23 -0.87 -1.61 22.00
N LYS A 24 -1.19 -0.79 23.00
CA LYS A 24 -1.94 -1.19 24.17
C LYS A 24 -3.41 -1.53 23.88
N THR A 25 -3.95 -1.10 22.73
CA THR A 25 -5.32 -1.43 22.33
C THR A 25 -5.46 -2.90 21.89
N ILE A 26 -4.35 -3.56 21.61
CA ILE A 26 -4.34 -4.99 21.28
C ILE A 26 -4.41 -5.81 22.57
N THR A 27 -5.60 -6.22 22.93
CA THR A 27 -5.89 -6.96 24.18
C THR A 27 -5.87 -8.48 24.00
N LYS A 28 -5.82 -8.99 22.76
CA LYS A 28 -5.84 -10.43 22.46
C LYS A 28 -4.62 -11.13 23.07
N LYS A 29 -4.86 -12.04 24.02
CA LYS A 29 -3.82 -12.69 24.83
C LYS A 29 -2.95 -13.70 24.05
N ASN A 30 -3.50 -14.37 23.04
CA ASN A 30 -2.87 -15.51 22.37
C ASN A 30 -2.21 -15.15 21.01
N LEU A 31 -1.67 -13.93 20.87
CA LEU A 31 -0.88 -13.58 19.71
C LEU A 31 0.57 -14.04 19.89
N PRO A 32 1.23 -14.48 18.81
CA PRO A 32 2.65 -14.87 18.88
C PRO A 32 3.52 -13.69 19.28
N LYS A 33 4.67 -13.98 19.89
CA LYS A 33 5.72 -12.97 20.06
C LYS A 33 6.25 -12.55 18.69
N ILE A 34 6.73 -11.33 18.59
CA ILE A 34 7.39 -10.83 17.37
C ILE A 34 8.63 -11.67 17.12
N SER A 35 8.82 -12.13 15.90
CA SER A 35 9.96 -12.92 15.45
C SER A 35 10.72 -12.23 14.31
N LYS A 36 11.91 -12.72 14.02
CA LYS A 36 12.60 -12.36 12.77
C LYS A 36 11.98 -13.10 11.60
N THR A 37 12.04 -12.52 10.40
CA THR A 37 11.50 -13.12 9.17
C THR A 37 12.19 -14.45 8.83
N GLU A 38 13.45 -14.59 9.19
CA GLU A 38 14.26 -15.81 9.00
C GLU A 38 13.70 -17.03 9.75
N ASN A 39 12.94 -16.81 10.82
CA ASN A 39 12.36 -17.86 11.65
C ASN A 39 10.97 -18.30 11.18
N VAL A 40 10.49 -17.79 10.04
CA VAL A 40 9.16 -18.12 9.52
C VAL A 40 9.20 -19.48 8.81
N ASN A 41 8.35 -20.40 9.24
CA ASN A 41 8.09 -21.63 8.49
C ASN A 41 7.06 -21.34 7.39
N TRP A 42 7.54 -21.03 6.20
CA TRP A 42 6.74 -20.64 5.05
C TRP A 42 5.74 -21.71 4.60
N ASN A 43 6.02 -22.99 4.85
CA ASN A 43 5.10 -24.10 4.49
C ASN A 43 3.78 -24.06 5.27
N LYS A 44 3.72 -23.29 6.36
CA LYS A 44 2.51 -23.11 7.17
C LYS A 44 1.78 -21.81 6.90
N ILE A 45 2.22 -21.02 5.91
CA ILE A 45 1.70 -19.69 5.63
C ILE A 45 0.97 -19.68 4.29
N ASP A 46 -0.28 -19.26 4.32
CA ASP A 46 -1.08 -19.05 3.11
C ASP A 46 -0.96 -17.60 2.61
N ILE A 47 -0.93 -16.64 3.54
CA ILE A 47 -0.96 -15.21 3.24
C ILE A 47 0.05 -14.46 4.10
N LEU A 48 0.80 -13.58 3.44
CA LEU A 48 1.71 -12.64 4.08
C LEU A 48 1.21 -11.21 3.85
N PHE A 49 1.10 -10.42 4.92
CA PHE A 49 0.91 -8.97 4.85
C PHE A 49 2.24 -8.25 5.05
N THR A 50 2.57 -7.31 4.18
CA THR A 50 3.73 -6.44 4.35
C THR A 50 3.32 -4.98 4.49
N ALA A 51 3.91 -4.29 5.47
CA ALA A 51 3.78 -2.85 5.70
C ALA A 51 5.19 -2.29 5.95
N LEU A 52 6.02 -2.34 4.92
CA LEU A 52 7.46 -2.10 4.98
C LEU A 52 7.82 -0.78 4.27
N PRO A 53 8.99 -0.20 4.57
CA PRO A 53 9.56 0.88 3.77
C PRO A 53 9.74 0.46 2.30
N ASN A 54 9.76 1.47 1.39
CA ASN A 54 9.93 1.22 -0.04
C ASN A 54 11.23 0.43 -0.33
N GLY A 55 11.14 -0.56 -1.19
CA GLY A 55 12.21 -1.48 -1.56
C GLY A 55 12.32 -2.74 -0.68
N GLU A 56 11.75 -2.73 0.52
CA GLU A 56 11.85 -3.87 1.44
C GLU A 56 10.85 -4.98 1.12
N ALA A 57 9.63 -4.64 0.66
CA ALA A 57 8.67 -5.65 0.22
C ALA A 57 9.18 -6.43 -1.00
N GLN A 58 9.97 -5.80 -1.87
CA GLN A 58 10.64 -6.48 -2.99
C GLN A 58 11.61 -7.57 -2.53
N LYS A 59 12.34 -7.34 -1.42
CA LYS A 59 13.25 -8.35 -0.86
C LYS A 59 12.47 -9.57 -0.37
N ILE A 60 11.39 -9.33 0.34
CA ILE A 60 10.51 -10.40 0.85
C ILE A 60 9.84 -11.15 -0.30
N ALA A 61 9.34 -10.44 -1.31
CA ALA A 61 8.69 -11.06 -2.47
C ALA A 61 9.58 -12.04 -3.23
N LYS A 62 10.91 -11.87 -3.18
CA LYS A 62 11.88 -12.78 -3.81
C LYS A 62 12.03 -14.10 -3.09
N ILE A 63 11.85 -14.12 -1.78
CA ILE A 63 12.18 -15.29 -0.93
C ILE A 63 10.96 -16.10 -0.53
N ILE A 64 9.76 -15.52 -0.58
CA ILE A 64 8.55 -16.27 -0.22
C ILE A 64 8.20 -17.33 -1.27
N PRO A 65 7.82 -18.54 -0.87
CA PRO A 65 7.39 -19.61 -1.78
C PRO A 65 6.21 -19.18 -2.66
N PHE A 66 6.06 -19.84 -3.79
CA PHE A 66 5.03 -19.48 -4.77
C PHE A 66 3.59 -19.60 -4.21
N HIS A 67 3.34 -20.59 -3.34
CA HIS A 67 2.01 -20.79 -2.75
C HIS A 67 1.59 -19.66 -1.78
N VAL A 68 2.54 -18.91 -1.20
CA VAL A 68 2.23 -17.81 -0.28
C VAL A 68 1.78 -16.59 -1.05
N LYS A 69 0.56 -16.12 -0.82
CA LYS A 69 0.07 -14.85 -1.35
C LYS A 69 0.62 -13.67 -0.55
N LEU A 70 1.13 -12.68 -1.26
CA LEU A 70 1.61 -11.43 -0.67
C LEU A 70 0.54 -10.34 -0.81
N ILE A 71 0.08 -9.78 0.30
CA ILE A 71 -0.72 -8.55 0.34
C ILE A 71 0.20 -7.43 0.79
N ASP A 72 0.59 -6.59 -0.16
CA ASP A 72 1.56 -5.52 0.06
C ASP A 72 0.88 -4.17 0.26
N LEU A 73 1.03 -3.61 1.46
CA LEU A 73 0.56 -2.26 1.81
C LEU A 73 1.62 -1.19 1.53
N SER A 74 2.84 -1.61 1.12
CA SER A 74 3.88 -0.68 0.69
C SER A 74 3.62 -0.18 -0.73
N ALA A 75 4.54 0.58 -1.28
CA ALA A 75 4.40 1.13 -2.63
C ALA A 75 5.12 0.30 -3.71
N ASP A 76 5.74 -0.81 -3.33
CA ASP A 76 6.71 -1.50 -4.18
C ASP A 76 6.11 -2.12 -5.45
N PHE A 77 4.85 -2.53 -5.40
CA PHE A 77 4.18 -3.18 -6.53
C PHE A 77 2.98 -2.39 -7.08
N ARG A 78 2.90 -1.07 -6.77
CA ARG A 78 1.77 -0.23 -7.19
C ARG A 78 1.89 0.26 -8.62
N LEU A 79 3.11 0.48 -9.11
CA LEU A 79 3.37 1.02 -10.44
C LEU A 79 3.89 -0.05 -11.39
N ASN A 80 3.30 -0.11 -12.58
CA ASN A 80 3.67 -1.08 -13.61
C ASN A 80 4.93 -0.65 -14.36
N ASP A 81 5.17 0.66 -14.49
CA ASP A 81 6.34 1.21 -15.19
C ASP A 81 7.50 1.48 -14.23
N PHE A 82 8.66 0.88 -14.52
CA PHE A 82 9.86 0.97 -13.67
C PHE A 82 10.52 2.34 -13.68
N ASN A 83 10.42 3.08 -14.79
CA ASN A 83 10.95 4.42 -14.89
C ASN A 83 10.10 5.38 -14.04
N THR A 84 8.79 5.23 -14.10
CA THR A 84 7.85 5.93 -13.23
C THR A 84 8.10 5.59 -11.76
N TYR A 85 8.29 4.31 -11.43
CA TYR A 85 8.64 3.91 -10.06
C TYR A 85 9.95 4.59 -9.60
N LYS A 86 11.01 4.53 -10.40
CA LYS A 86 12.28 5.20 -10.09
C LYS A 86 12.13 6.72 -9.93
N LYS A 87 11.38 7.37 -10.81
CA LYS A 87 11.11 8.81 -10.76
C LYS A 87 10.43 9.23 -9.45
N TRP A 88 9.41 8.48 -9.03
CA TRP A 88 8.59 8.86 -7.87
C TRP A 88 9.10 8.34 -6.52
N TYR A 89 9.84 7.23 -6.50
CA TYR A 89 10.36 6.62 -5.28
C TYR A 89 11.87 6.77 -5.09
N GLY A 90 12.61 7.23 -6.12
CA GLY A 90 14.05 7.50 -6.07
C GLY A 90 14.93 6.25 -6.09
N ILE A 91 14.35 5.06 -6.22
CA ILE A 91 15.06 3.77 -6.21
C ILE A 91 14.69 2.93 -7.42
N ASN A 92 15.61 2.08 -7.87
CA ASN A 92 15.33 1.12 -8.94
C ASN A 92 14.48 -0.05 -8.41
N HIS A 93 13.49 -0.47 -9.19
CA HIS A 93 12.71 -1.66 -8.90
C HIS A 93 13.53 -2.93 -9.16
N LYS A 94 13.71 -3.76 -8.11
CA LYS A 94 14.60 -4.93 -8.16
C LYS A 94 13.89 -6.26 -8.48
N CYS A 95 12.57 -6.23 -8.67
CA CYS A 95 11.71 -7.41 -8.90
C CYS A 95 10.84 -7.26 -10.12
N LYS A 96 11.41 -6.80 -11.23
CA LYS A 96 10.69 -6.54 -12.48
C LYS A 96 9.86 -7.74 -12.95
N HIS A 97 10.43 -8.95 -12.84
CA HIS A 97 9.79 -10.20 -13.22
C HIS A 97 8.53 -10.54 -12.40
N LEU A 98 8.36 -9.97 -11.20
CA LEU A 98 7.20 -10.21 -10.35
C LEU A 98 6.03 -9.27 -10.63
N ILE A 99 6.22 -8.19 -11.39
CA ILE A 99 5.14 -7.24 -11.70
C ILE A 99 4.02 -7.91 -12.49
N ASN A 100 4.32 -8.81 -13.41
CA ASN A 100 3.29 -9.55 -14.16
C ASN A 100 2.44 -10.47 -13.27
N ASN A 101 2.99 -10.90 -12.12
CA ASN A 101 2.30 -11.69 -11.11
C ASN A 101 1.68 -10.82 -9.99
N SER A 102 1.72 -9.50 -10.15
CA SER A 102 1.10 -8.56 -9.23
C SER A 102 -0.18 -7.95 -9.80
N ILE A 103 -1.02 -7.45 -8.93
CA ILE A 103 -2.19 -6.67 -9.27
C ILE A 103 -2.32 -5.49 -8.32
N TYR A 104 -2.49 -4.28 -8.87
CA TYR A 104 -2.91 -3.13 -8.10
C TYR A 104 -4.42 -3.27 -7.82
N ALA A 105 -4.82 -3.32 -6.56
CA ALA A 105 -6.14 -3.79 -6.20
C ALA A 105 -6.89 -2.88 -5.23
N ILE A 106 -7.93 -2.26 -5.74
CA ILE A 106 -9.12 -1.89 -4.98
C ILE A 106 -10.09 -3.06 -5.14
N THR A 107 -10.44 -3.72 -4.05
CA THR A 107 -11.19 -5.00 -4.06
C THR A 107 -12.50 -4.90 -4.85
N GLU A 108 -13.18 -3.76 -4.78
CA GLU A 108 -14.43 -3.47 -5.48
C GLU A 108 -14.31 -3.60 -7.00
N PHE A 109 -13.13 -3.34 -7.55
CA PHE A 109 -12.89 -3.36 -9.01
C PHE A 109 -12.02 -4.53 -9.48
N SER A 110 -11.38 -5.25 -8.56
CA SER A 110 -10.34 -6.24 -8.86
C SER A 110 -10.65 -7.63 -8.33
N ARG A 111 -11.78 -7.83 -7.66
CA ARG A 111 -12.14 -9.06 -6.92
C ARG A 111 -11.94 -10.34 -7.74
N ASP A 112 -12.39 -10.34 -8.97
CA ASP A 112 -12.38 -11.54 -9.83
C ASP A 112 -10.96 -11.98 -10.21
N HIS A 113 -10.00 -11.06 -10.20
CA HIS A 113 -8.61 -11.30 -10.58
C HIS A 113 -7.66 -11.57 -9.40
N LEU A 114 -8.12 -11.37 -8.14
CA LEU A 114 -7.24 -11.49 -6.97
C LEU A 114 -6.71 -12.93 -6.76
N ARG A 115 -7.52 -13.93 -7.13
CA ARG A 115 -7.16 -15.33 -6.91
C ARG A 115 -5.99 -15.78 -7.78
N GLU A 116 -5.86 -15.23 -8.99
CA GLU A 116 -4.85 -15.60 -9.97
C GLU A 116 -3.48 -14.97 -9.68
N LYS A 117 -3.46 -13.88 -8.92
CA LYS A 117 -2.24 -13.12 -8.67
C LYS A 117 -1.56 -13.52 -7.38
N LYS A 118 -0.23 -13.59 -7.44
CA LYS A 118 0.62 -13.88 -6.27
C LYS A 118 0.75 -12.67 -5.36
N ILE A 119 0.86 -11.46 -5.94
CA ILE A 119 1.08 -10.22 -5.21
C ILE A 119 -0.13 -9.30 -5.41
N ILE A 120 -0.74 -8.92 -4.30
CA ILE A 120 -1.84 -7.97 -4.26
C ILE A 120 -1.30 -6.68 -3.67
N SER A 121 -1.15 -5.66 -4.50
CA SER A 121 -0.63 -4.35 -4.09
C SER A 121 -1.78 -3.45 -3.69
N CYS A 122 -1.81 -3.08 -2.41
CA CYS A 122 -2.85 -2.20 -1.88
C CYS A 122 -2.55 -0.74 -2.23
N PRO A 123 -3.55 0.03 -2.68
CA PRO A 123 -3.41 1.45 -3.00
C PRO A 123 -2.97 2.31 -1.81
N GLY A 124 -2.44 3.48 -2.12
CA GLY A 124 -2.32 4.55 -1.12
C GLY A 124 -3.67 5.13 -0.71
N CYS A 125 -3.71 5.88 0.39
CA CYS A 125 -4.95 6.44 0.94
C CYS A 125 -5.65 7.40 -0.04
N TYR A 126 -4.95 8.37 -0.62
CA TYR A 126 -5.50 9.26 -1.63
C TYR A 126 -5.95 8.53 -2.91
N PRO A 127 -5.13 7.63 -3.51
CA PRO A 127 -5.59 6.83 -4.63
C PRO A 127 -6.89 6.07 -4.34
N THR A 128 -7.03 5.49 -3.15
CA THR A 128 -8.26 4.79 -2.75
C THR A 128 -9.46 5.74 -2.72
N SER A 129 -9.34 6.88 -2.01
CA SER A 129 -10.44 7.84 -1.87
C SER A 129 -10.86 8.49 -3.19
N ILE A 130 -9.95 8.59 -4.15
CA ILE A 130 -10.17 9.21 -5.45
C ILE A 130 -10.71 8.20 -6.47
N GLN A 131 -10.14 7.02 -6.51
CA GLN A 131 -10.49 6.01 -7.52
C GLN A 131 -11.85 5.38 -7.27
N ILE A 132 -12.24 5.18 -6.01
CA ILE A 132 -13.55 4.61 -5.67
C ILE A 132 -14.70 5.42 -6.31
N PRO A 133 -14.79 6.74 -6.18
CA PRO A 133 -15.84 7.51 -6.83
C PRO A 133 -15.60 7.73 -8.33
N LEU A 134 -14.35 7.93 -8.79
CA LEU A 134 -14.09 8.32 -10.18
C LEU A 134 -14.14 7.16 -11.17
N ILE A 135 -13.70 5.97 -10.81
CA ILE A 135 -13.68 4.82 -11.73
C ILE A 135 -15.07 4.50 -12.28
N PRO A 136 -16.14 4.41 -11.47
CA PRO A 136 -17.49 4.18 -12.01
C PRO A 136 -17.96 5.30 -12.96
N LEU A 137 -17.68 6.56 -12.62
CA LEU A 137 -18.07 7.70 -13.42
C LEU A 137 -17.36 7.72 -14.79
N ILE A 138 -16.07 7.39 -14.82
CA ILE A 138 -15.27 7.30 -16.05
C ILE A 138 -15.75 6.11 -16.90
N LYS A 139 -15.94 4.93 -16.30
CA LYS A 139 -16.43 3.73 -16.99
C LYS A 139 -17.76 3.96 -17.68
N ASN A 140 -18.67 4.69 -17.05
CA ASN A 140 -19.98 5.02 -17.58
C ASN A 140 -20.00 6.31 -18.43
N LYS A 141 -18.83 6.90 -18.72
CA LYS A 141 -18.69 8.13 -19.53
C LYS A 141 -19.49 9.33 -18.97
N MET A 142 -19.70 9.36 -17.66
CA MET A 142 -20.47 10.42 -16.99
C MET A 142 -19.63 11.68 -16.72
N VAL A 143 -18.32 11.60 -16.84
CA VAL A 143 -17.40 12.72 -16.63
C VAL A 143 -16.38 12.80 -17.78
N LYS A 144 -15.96 14.03 -18.10
CA LYS A 144 -14.84 14.28 -19.01
C LYS A 144 -13.54 14.01 -18.27
N VAL A 145 -12.58 13.34 -18.92
CA VAL A 145 -11.30 12.95 -18.32
C VAL A 145 -10.20 13.99 -18.49
N ASN A 146 -10.46 15.02 -19.26
CA ASN A 146 -9.58 16.18 -19.40
C ASN A 146 -9.88 17.20 -18.28
N ASN A 147 -8.85 17.74 -17.66
CA ASN A 147 -8.97 18.77 -16.62
C ASN A 147 -9.70 18.31 -15.33
N ILE A 148 -9.41 17.10 -14.85
CA ILE A 148 -9.91 16.65 -13.54
C ILE A 148 -9.14 17.40 -12.46
N ARG A 149 -9.87 18.01 -11.53
CA ARG A 149 -9.31 18.67 -10.34
C ARG A 149 -9.77 17.94 -9.09
N ILE A 150 -8.81 17.64 -8.21
CA ILE A 150 -9.05 16.86 -7.00
C ILE A 150 -8.61 17.68 -5.78
N ASP A 151 -9.55 17.97 -4.90
CA ASP A 151 -9.28 18.55 -3.58
C ASP A 151 -9.48 17.45 -2.52
N SER A 152 -8.38 16.89 -2.04
CA SER A 152 -8.40 15.79 -1.10
C SER A 152 -7.70 16.14 0.20
N LYS A 153 -8.39 15.96 1.30
CA LYS A 153 -7.93 16.32 2.64
C LYS A 153 -7.61 15.10 3.48
N SER A 154 -6.56 15.17 4.29
CA SER A 154 -6.13 14.09 5.17
C SER A 154 -5.90 14.62 6.58
N GLY A 155 -6.33 13.87 7.57
CA GLY A 155 -5.96 14.14 8.95
C GLY A 155 -4.47 13.90 9.21
N TYR A 156 -3.93 14.50 10.28
CA TYR A 156 -2.51 14.37 10.65
C TYR A 156 -2.06 12.93 10.91
N SER A 157 -2.96 12.03 11.29
CA SER A 157 -2.68 10.60 11.45
C SER A 157 -2.15 9.96 10.16
N GLY A 158 -2.50 10.49 8.99
CA GLY A 158 -1.96 10.07 7.69
C GLY A 158 -0.45 10.23 7.55
N ALA A 159 0.18 11.09 8.37
CA ALA A 159 1.65 11.24 8.41
C ALA A 159 2.37 10.05 9.07
N GLY A 160 1.63 9.12 9.67
CA GLY A 160 2.13 7.92 10.32
C GLY A 160 2.91 8.18 11.59
N LYS A 161 3.80 7.26 11.98
CA LYS A 161 4.54 7.29 13.26
C LYS A 161 5.42 8.54 13.46
N ASN A 162 5.76 9.23 12.41
CA ASN A 162 6.63 10.41 12.46
C ASN A 162 5.88 11.74 12.64
N ILE A 163 4.59 11.69 12.97
CA ILE A 163 3.73 12.87 13.12
C ILE A 163 4.35 13.93 14.04
N LYS A 164 4.84 13.52 15.22
CA LYS A 164 5.49 14.43 16.20
C LYS A 164 6.77 15.07 15.69
N LYS A 165 7.51 14.41 14.79
CA LYS A 165 8.73 14.97 14.17
C LYS A 165 8.42 15.94 13.04
N LYS A 166 7.36 15.66 12.27
CA LYS A 166 6.94 16.49 11.12
C LYS A 166 6.22 17.77 11.54
N PHE A 167 5.42 17.69 12.58
CA PHE A 167 4.55 18.79 13.01
C PHE A 167 4.94 19.20 14.43
N LYS A 168 5.85 20.18 14.53
CA LYS A 168 6.30 20.76 15.81
C LYS A 168 5.35 21.82 16.37
N PHE A 169 4.23 22.09 15.71
CA PHE A 169 3.32 23.18 16.06
C PHE A 169 2.37 22.78 17.19
N LYS A 170 2.19 23.68 18.15
CA LYS A 170 1.29 23.49 19.28
C LYS A 170 -0.21 23.45 18.87
N ASN A 171 -0.56 24.10 17.75
CA ASN A 171 -1.96 24.31 17.31
C ASN A 171 -2.30 23.51 16.05
N LEU A 172 -2.01 22.21 16.05
CA LEU A 172 -2.29 21.33 14.89
C LEU A 172 -3.78 21.17 14.57
N PHE A 173 -4.65 21.34 15.57
CA PHE A 173 -6.08 21.05 15.44
C PHE A 173 -6.85 22.10 14.61
N GLU A 174 -6.32 23.30 14.46
CA GLU A 174 -6.97 24.42 13.77
C GLU A 174 -6.29 24.80 12.46
N SER A 175 -5.34 23.98 11.99
CA SER A 175 -4.54 24.32 10.82
C SER A 175 -4.73 23.36 9.66
N ILE A 176 -4.74 23.91 8.45
CA ILE A 176 -4.65 23.17 7.18
C ILE A 176 -3.39 23.62 6.47
N SER A 177 -2.62 22.67 5.98
CA SER A 177 -1.42 22.96 5.18
C SER A 177 -1.35 22.06 3.95
N ALA A 178 -1.07 22.64 2.79
CA ALA A 178 -0.75 21.88 1.59
C ALA A 178 0.61 21.20 1.74
N TYR A 179 0.75 19.97 1.26
CA TYR A 179 2.02 19.27 1.24
C TYR A 179 2.18 18.47 -0.05
N GLY A 180 3.43 18.28 -0.47
CA GLY A 180 3.74 17.50 -1.66
C GLY A 180 3.20 18.10 -2.97
N VAL A 181 2.99 19.42 -3.01
CA VAL A 181 2.43 20.12 -4.17
C VAL A 181 3.26 19.79 -5.42
N GLY A 182 2.62 19.26 -6.47
CA GLY A 182 3.25 18.83 -7.71
C GLY A 182 4.22 17.64 -7.60
N LYS A 183 4.40 17.07 -6.37
CA LYS A 183 5.40 16.01 -6.09
C LYS A 183 4.85 14.89 -5.21
N HIS A 184 3.54 14.80 -5.02
CA HIS A 184 2.96 13.74 -4.20
C HIS A 184 3.00 12.39 -4.93
N ARG A 185 3.63 11.38 -4.32
CA ARG A 185 3.87 10.06 -4.95
C ARG A 185 2.60 9.35 -5.41
N HIS A 186 1.48 9.58 -4.73
CA HIS A 186 0.19 9.01 -5.10
C HIS A 186 -0.35 9.52 -6.45
N MET A 187 0.15 10.64 -6.98
CA MET A 187 -0.24 11.13 -8.32
C MET A 187 0.05 10.08 -9.39
N ALA A 188 1.21 9.42 -9.32
CA ALA A 188 1.57 8.37 -10.27
C ALA A 188 0.58 7.17 -10.26
N GLU A 189 0.09 6.79 -9.08
CA GLU A 189 -0.91 5.72 -8.96
C GLU A 189 -2.25 6.15 -9.56
N ILE A 190 -2.69 7.39 -9.28
CA ILE A 190 -3.95 7.93 -9.77
C ILE A 190 -3.93 8.05 -11.29
N ASP A 191 -2.88 8.67 -11.83
CA ASP A 191 -2.69 8.83 -13.27
C ASP A 191 -2.68 7.47 -14.01
N GLN A 192 -1.95 6.49 -13.44
CA GLN A 192 -1.88 5.13 -14.01
C GLN A 192 -3.27 4.49 -14.08
N GLU A 193 -3.99 4.44 -12.99
CA GLU A 193 -5.24 3.70 -12.94
C GLU A 193 -6.39 4.42 -13.65
N LEU A 194 -6.48 5.75 -13.56
CA LEU A 194 -7.48 6.50 -14.31
C LEU A 194 -7.22 6.44 -15.82
N THR A 195 -5.94 6.48 -16.26
CA THR A 195 -5.54 6.29 -17.67
C THR A 195 -5.96 4.92 -18.19
N LYS A 196 -5.74 3.87 -17.38
CA LYS A 196 -6.15 2.51 -17.72
C LYS A 196 -7.66 2.37 -17.91
N VAL A 197 -8.44 2.97 -17.01
CA VAL A 197 -9.92 2.92 -17.08
C VAL A 197 -10.47 3.76 -18.22
N ALA A 198 -9.94 4.94 -18.44
CA ALA A 198 -10.36 5.87 -19.50
C ALA A 198 -9.92 5.41 -20.90
N LYS A 199 -8.95 4.48 -21.00
CA LYS A 199 -8.28 4.09 -22.26
C LYS A 199 -7.67 5.28 -23.01
N SER A 200 -7.41 6.37 -22.32
CA SER A 200 -6.79 7.59 -22.81
C SER A 200 -6.01 8.25 -21.68
N LYS A 201 -5.00 9.04 -22.01
CA LYS A 201 -4.12 9.67 -21.02
C LYS A 201 -4.92 10.59 -20.09
N VAL A 202 -4.90 10.27 -18.79
CA VAL A 202 -5.47 11.10 -17.74
C VAL A 202 -4.32 11.62 -16.87
N ARG A 203 -4.42 12.89 -16.48
CA ARG A 203 -3.58 13.51 -15.45
C ARG A 203 -4.44 14.36 -14.53
N VAL A 204 -4.16 14.30 -13.26
CA VAL A 204 -4.83 15.06 -12.21
C VAL A 204 -3.89 16.05 -11.55
#